data_9e41bad4526849c2a05393258d2a358c
#
_entry.id   9e41bad4526849c2a05393258d2a358c
#
_cell.length_a   1.000
_cell.length_b   1.000
_cell.length_c   1.000
_cell.angle_alpha   90.00
_cell.angle_beta   90.00
_cell.angle_gamma   90.00
#
_symmetry.space_group_name_H-M   'P 1'
#
loop_
_entity.id
_entity.type
_entity.pdbx_description
1 polymer ?
#
loop_
_entity_poly.entity_id
_entity_poly.type
_entity_poly.pdbx_seq_one_letter_code
_entity_poly.pdbx_strand_id
1 'polypeptide(L)'
;MGSGMNMFRIDDSFSIDSVGFAFVGEVVEGSAAVGMTFKVPEAGHWWAMRVKAVEFVRLAGGKEKIGLVVEDDRYLRGLGVGWTAELLAPGQTT
;
A
#
# COMPACT_ATOMS: atom_id res chain seq x y z
N MET A 1 -14.44 19.90 6.20
CA MET A 1 -14.40 19.54 6.19
C MET A 1 -14.07 18.60 5.64
N GLY A 2 -13.66 18.22 5.29
CA GLY A 2 -13.14 17.38 4.56
C GLY A 2 -12.90 16.21 5.08
N SER A 3 -13.34 15.32 4.69
CA SER A 3 -13.02 14.16 5.06
C SER A 3 -11.79 13.83 4.56
N GLY A 4 -10.80 13.94 4.96
CA GLY A 4 -9.57 13.54 4.47
C GLY A 4 -9.51 12.06 4.16
N MET A 5 -9.69 11.74 2.94
CA MET A 5 -9.43 10.39 2.48
C MET A 5 -7.94 10.29 2.16
N ASN A 6 -7.39 9.13 2.42
CA ASN A 6 -6.01 8.85 2.03
C ASN A 6 -6.08 7.74 0.99
N MET A 7 -5.60 8.03 -0.20
CA MET A 7 -5.69 7.08 -1.33
C MET A 7 -4.32 6.80 -1.89
N PHE A 8 -4.05 5.54 -2.16
CA PHE A 8 -2.76 5.09 -2.67
C PHE A 8 -2.98 4.24 -3.92
N ARG A 9 -2.33 4.63 -5.03
CA ARG A 9 -2.43 3.87 -6.26
C ARG A 9 -1.27 2.87 -6.32
N ILE A 10 -1.61 1.61 -6.51
CA ILE A 10 -0.61 0.55 -6.53
C ILE A 10 -0.11 0.36 -7.96
N ASP A 11 1.17 0.62 -8.18
CA ASP A 11 1.79 0.46 -9.49
C ASP A 11 2.50 -0.89 -9.60
N ASP A 12 2.97 -1.44 -8.51
CA ASP A 12 3.63 -2.74 -8.49
C ASP A 12 3.53 -3.34 -7.09
N SER A 13 3.70 -4.64 -6.99
CA SER A 13 3.71 -5.30 -5.70
C SER A 13 4.56 -6.56 -5.78
N PHE A 14 5.30 -6.85 -4.72
CA PHE A 14 6.20 -7.99 -4.70
C PHE A 14 6.63 -8.34 -3.27
N SER A 15 7.11 -9.57 -3.12
CA SER A 15 7.60 -10.02 -1.84
C SER A 15 9.04 -9.57 -1.62
N ILE A 16 9.36 -9.23 -0.39
CA ILE A 16 10.73 -8.92 0.01
C ILE A 16 11.14 -9.96 1.04
N ASP A 17 12.21 -10.70 0.75
CA ASP A 17 12.65 -11.80 1.61
C ASP A 17 12.89 -11.31 3.03
N SER A 18 12.32 -12.02 3.99
CA SER A 18 12.48 -11.75 5.42
C SER A 18 11.89 -10.43 5.89
N VAL A 19 11.22 -9.69 5.01
CA VAL A 19 10.68 -8.39 5.37
C VAL A 19 9.15 -8.39 5.29
N GLY A 20 8.60 -8.92 4.21
CA GLY A 20 7.16 -8.94 4.00
C GLY A 20 6.81 -8.72 2.55
N PHE A 21 5.72 -8.04 2.34
CA PHE A 21 5.22 -7.77 1.00
C PHE A 21 5.18 -6.25 0.81
N ALA A 22 5.58 -5.78 -0.35
CA ALA A 22 5.64 -4.34 -0.62
C ALA A 22 4.71 -3.95 -1.75
N PHE A 23 4.02 -2.83 -1.57
CA PHE A 23 3.21 -2.22 -2.60
C PHE A 23 3.88 -0.90 -2.97
N VAL A 24 4.26 -0.75 -4.24
CA VAL A 24 4.96 0.44 -4.71
C VAL A 24 4.02 1.26 -5.56
N GLY A 25 3.94 2.54 -5.28
CA GLY A 25 3.05 3.42 -6.03
C GLY A 25 3.13 4.85 -5.56
N GLU A 26 2.00 5.54 -5.62
CA GLU A 26 1.94 6.96 -5.29
C GLU A 26 0.72 7.26 -4.43
N VAL A 27 0.89 8.16 -3.48
CA VAL A 27 -0.23 8.70 -2.74
C VAL A 27 -0.92 9.69 -3.65
N VAL A 28 -2.15 9.41 -4.01
CA VAL A 28 -2.91 10.28 -4.90
C VAL A 28 -3.81 11.24 -4.14
N GLU A 29 -4.04 10.97 -2.86
CA GLU A 29 -4.80 11.87 -2.01
C GLU A 29 -4.40 11.60 -0.57
N GLY A 30 -4.24 12.64 0.24
CA GLY A 30 -3.90 12.48 1.64
C GLY A 30 -2.46 12.06 1.87
N SER A 31 -2.25 11.12 2.77
CA SER A 31 -0.92 10.67 3.12
C SER A 31 -0.91 9.17 3.44
N ALA A 32 0.27 8.59 3.47
CA ALA A 32 0.47 7.20 3.86
C ALA A 32 1.44 7.17 5.04
N ALA A 33 1.13 6.35 6.03
CA ALA A 33 1.97 6.27 7.23
C ALA A 33 1.89 4.88 7.84
N VAL A 34 2.87 4.57 8.67
CA VAL A 34 2.91 3.30 9.40
C VAL A 34 1.69 3.22 10.33
N GLY A 35 1.09 2.05 10.38
CA GLY A 35 -0.08 1.81 11.21
C GLY A 35 -1.39 1.92 10.47
N MET A 36 -1.38 2.51 9.29
CA MET A 36 -2.59 2.59 8.48
C MET A 36 -2.92 1.22 7.90
N THR A 37 -4.18 1.01 7.56
CA THR A 37 -4.66 -0.24 6.99
C THR A 37 -5.33 0.04 5.66
N PHE A 38 -5.15 -0.83 4.70
CA PHE A 38 -5.83 -0.72 3.42
C PHE A 38 -6.30 -2.09 2.96
N LYS A 39 -7.25 -2.10 2.04
CA LYS A 39 -7.81 -3.33 1.51
C LYS A 39 -7.47 -3.45 0.04
N VAL A 40 -7.04 -4.62 -0.34
CA VAL A 40 -6.68 -4.91 -1.73
C VAL A 40 -7.53 -6.10 -2.19
N PRO A 41 -8.14 -6.01 -3.37
CA PRO A 41 -8.98 -7.10 -3.85
C PRO A 41 -8.15 -8.17 -4.54
N GLU A 42 -8.59 -9.42 -4.38
CA GLU A 42 -7.99 -10.52 -5.10
C GLU A 42 -8.96 -11.69 -5.16
N ALA A 43 -9.31 -12.11 -6.35
CA ALA A 43 -10.11 -13.31 -6.58
C ALA A 43 -11.36 -13.41 -5.71
N GLY A 44 -12.10 -12.32 -5.61
CA GLY A 44 -13.35 -12.32 -4.84
C GLY A 44 -13.18 -12.09 -3.36
N HIS A 45 -11.95 -11.88 -2.90
CA HIS A 45 -11.67 -11.60 -1.51
C HIS A 45 -11.06 -10.22 -1.36
N TRP A 46 -11.14 -9.69 -0.16
CA TRP A 46 -10.49 -8.43 0.19
C TRP A 46 -9.44 -8.74 1.25
N TRP A 47 -8.22 -8.33 0.98
CA TRP A 47 -7.14 -8.53 1.92
C TRP A 47 -6.90 -7.22 2.66
N ALA A 48 -7.16 -7.22 3.96
CA ALA A 48 -6.87 -6.05 4.79
C ALA A 48 -5.40 -6.13 5.20
N MET A 49 -4.63 -5.10 4.90
CA MET A 49 -3.20 -5.10 5.14
C MET A 49 -2.79 -3.88 5.92
N ARG A 50 -1.98 -4.10 6.95
CA ARG A 50 -1.50 -3.02 7.79
C ARG A 50 -0.11 -2.63 7.37
N VAL A 51 0.12 -1.34 7.21
CA VAL A 51 1.42 -0.82 6.80
C VAL A 51 2.36 -0.86 8.00
N LYS A 52 3.46 -1.58 7.86
CA LYS A 52 4.46 -1.66 8.92
C LYS A 52 5.67 -0.77 8.61
N ALA A 53 5.87 -0.37 7.37
CA ALA A 53 6.96 0.54 7.01
C ALA A 53 6.59 1.30 5.75
N VAL A 54 7.06 2.53 5.67
CA VAL A 54 6.90 3.36 4.48
C VAL A 54 8.30 3.71 4.01
N GLU A 55 8.60 3.40 2.74
CA GLU A 55 9.92 3.62 2.18
C GLU A 55 9.83 4.47 0.94
N PHE A 56 10.87 5.23 0.68
CA PHE A 56 10.92 6.01 -0.55
C PHE A 56 11.75 5.20 -1.55
N VAL A 57 11.19 4.96 -2.72
CA VAL A 57 11.81 4.17 -3.76
C VAL A 57 12.17 5.10 -4.91
N ARG A 58 13.45 5.19 -5.23
CA ARG A 58 13.89 6.02 -6.35
C ARG A 58 14.04 5.15 -7.57
N LEU A 59 13.35 5.50 -8.63
CA LEU A 59 13.42 4.77 -9.88
C LEU A 59 14.42 5.40 -10.82
N ALA A 60 14.79 4.68 -11.87
CA ALA A 60 15.64 5.22 -12.93
C ALA A 60 14.97 6.46 -13.50
N GLY A 61 15.76 7.47 -13.81
CA GLY A 61 15.22 8.74 -14.31
C GLY A 61 14.87 9.74 -13.23
N GLY A 62 15.13 9.40 -11.96
CA GLY A 62 14.91 10.34 -10.86
C GLY A 62 13.50 10.37 -10.31
N LYS A 63 12.60 9.53 -10.81
CA LYS A 63 11.26 9.49 -10.26
C LYS A 63 11.27 8.80 -8.91
N GLU A 64 10.51 9.35 -7.98
CA GLU A 64 10.37 8.73 -6.66
C GLU A 64 9.00 8.16 -6.49
N LYS A 65 8.92 6.99 -5.90
CA LYS A 65 7.66 6.37 -5.54
C LYS A 65 7.72 5.98 -4.07
N ILE A 66 6.58 5.62 -3.54
CA ILE A 66 6.47 5.21 -2.16
C ILE A 66 6.24 3.72 -2.11
N GLY A 67 6.96 3.03 -1.25
CA GLY A 67 6.73 1.62 -0.99
C GLY A 67 6.07 1.45 0.37
N LEU A 68 4.94 0.76 0.39
CA LEU A 68 4.26 0.42 1.63
C LEU A 68 4.55 -1.04 1.92
N VAL A 69 5.26 -1.30 3.01
CA VAL A 69 5.62 -2.66 3.39
C VAL A 69 4.61 -3.16 4.40
N VAL A 70 4.07 -4.35 4.15
CA VAL A 70 3.08 -4.96 5.03
C VAL A 70 3.59 -6.31 5.50
N GLU A 71 3.08 -6.76 6.65
CA GLU A 71 3.41 -8.08 7.13
C GLU A 71 2.47 -9.07 6.48
N ASP A 72 2.98 -9.81 5.54
CA ASP A 72 2.21 -10.83 4.87
C ASP A 72 3.20 -11.85 4.32
N ASP A 73 2.93 -13.12 4.56
CA ASP A 73 3.78 -14.20 4.10
C ASP A 73 3.29 -14.80 2.79
N ARG A 74 2.38 -14.14 2.11
CA ARG A 74 1.89 -14.64 0.84
C ARG A 74 2.79 -14.20 -0.30
N TYR A 75 2.90 -15.07 -1.27
CA TYR A 75 3.71 -14.78 -2.44
C TYR A 75 2.80 -14.52 -3.63
N LEU A 76 2.14 -13.37 -3.62
CA LEU A 76 1.24 -13.01 -4.70
C LEU A 76 1.83 -11.82 -5.44
N ARG A 77 2.67 -12.10 -6.39
CA ARG A 77 3.28 -11.05 -7.17
C ARG A 77 2.23 -10.31 -7.98
N GLY A 78 2.30 -8.99 -7.97
CA GLY A 78 1.37 -8.17 -8.74
C GLY A 78 0.02 -7.98 -8.09
N LEU A 79 -0.13 -8.40 -6.83
CA LEU A 79 -1.40 -8.22 -6.14
C LEU A 79 -1.79 -6.76 -6.10
N GLY A 80 -3.00 -6.46 -6.54
CA GLY A 80 -3.54 -5.10 -6.47
C GLY A 80 -3.02 -4.11 -7.49
N VAL A 81 -2.17 -4.52 -8.40
CA VAL A 81 -1.60 -3.61 -9.40
C VAL A 81 -2.73 -2.94 -10.19
N GLY A 82 -2.66 -1.62 -10.30
CA GLY A 82 -3.68 -0.83 -10.95
C GLY A 82 -4.82 -0.40 -10.02
N TRP A 83 -4.86 -0.92 -8.81
CA TRP A 83 -5.91 -0.60 -7.84
C TRP A 83 -5.53 0.65 -7.05
N THR A 84 -6.52 1.48 -6.77
CA THR A 84 -6.33 2.60 -5.85
C THR A 84 -7.02 2.24 -4.55
N ALA A 85 -6.23 2.09 -3.51
CA ALA A 85 -6.72 1.63 -2.22
C ALA A 85 -6.89 2.81 -1.27
N GLU A 86 -7.93 2.75 -0.45
CA GLU A 86 -8.09 3.73 0.61
C GLU A 86 -7.29 3.30 1.82
N LEU A 87 -6.54 4.23 2.39
CA LEU A 87 -5.76 3.98 3.60
C LEU A 87 -6.52 4.53 4.79
N LEU A 88 -6.78 3.67 5.76
CA LEU A 88 -7.49 4.06 6.97
C LEU A 88 -6.50 4.31 8.09
N ALA A 89 -6.67 5.42 8.76
CA ALA A 89 -5.79 5.76 9.90
C ALA A 89 -6.00 4.78 11.05
N PRO A 90 -5.00 4.64 11.94
CA PRO A 90 -5.15 3.76 13.10
C PRO A 90 -6.39 4.17 13.92
N GLY A 91 -7.19 3.19 14.25
CA GLY A 91 -8.43 3.44 15.01
C GLY A 91 -9.60 3.84 14.15
N GLN A 92 -9.40 4.09 12.87
CA GLN A 92 -10.48 4.44 11.97
C GLN A 92 -11.17 3.16 11.52
N THR A 93 -12.48 3.12 11.59
CA THR A 93 -13.22 1.95 11.14
C THR A 93 -14.19 2.35 10.06
N THR A 94 -14.45 1.47 9.16
CA THR A 94 -15.44 1.68 8.11
C THR A 94 -16.64 0.79 8.33
#